data_46100ea2fcd7c86f0ec26f6490103e65
#
_entry.id   46100ea2fcd7c86f0ec26f6490103e65
#
_cell.length_a   1.000
_cell.length_b   1.000
_cell.length_c   1.000
_cell.angle_alpha   90.00
_cell.angle_beta   90.00
_cell.angle_gamma   90.00
#
_symmetry.space_group_name_H-M   'P 1'
#
loop_
_entity.id
_entity.type
_entity.pdbx_description
1 polymer ?
#
loop_
_entity_poly.entity_id
_entity_poly.type
_entity_poly.pdbx_seq_one_letter_code
_entity_poly.pdbx_strand_id
1 'polypeptide(L)'
;MRLDPAAFVADPELIQGLEKHSANIFCGDECVLFRQGEAPVGLYILKSGTATLTMTSPVGTEVVSIEANAGSLLGLPGLIGNEPYTLTAIAHAGSQLCFLARDKFTALMSSNPSLALKVLQVLAAEVRSARSAILQRDAPPPRRRSQLTPARHP
;
A
#
# COMPACT_ATOMS: atom_id res chain seq x y z
N MET A 1 3.28 3.43 -13.97
CA MET A 1 4.05 3.54 -12.72
C MET A 1 4.03 2.21 -11.99
N ARG A 2 5.17 1.77 -11.54
CA ARG A 2 5.27 0.47 -10.88
C ARG A 2 5.66 0.66 -9.42
N LEU A 3 4.78 0.27 -8.52
CA LEU A 3 5.04 0.26 -7.09
C LEU A 3 5.54 -1.12 -6.67
N ASP A 4 6.31 -1.16 -5.60
CA ASP A 4 6.81 -2.41 -5.04
C ASP A 4 5.76 -2.99 -4.09
N PRO A 5 5.18 -4.17 -4.40
CA PRO A 5 4.19 -4.78 -3.51
C PRO A 5 4.72 -5.05 -2.11
N ALA A 6 6.01 -5.31 -1.96
CA ALA A 6 6.61 -5.57 -0.65
C ALA A 6 6.60 -4.33 0.26
N ALA A 7 6.46 -3.13 -0.31
CA ALA A 7 6.41 -1.90 0.48
C ALA A 7 5.16 -1.82 1.36
N PHE A 8 4.13 -2.60 1.06
CA PHE A 8 2.88 -2.61 1.82
C PHE A 8 2.89 -3.64 2.95
N VAL A 9 3.90 -4.51 2.98
CA VAL A 9 3.96 -5.63 3.93
C VAL A 9 4.52 -5.18 5.27
N ALA A 10 3.81 -5.52 6.34
CA ALA A 10 4.22 -5.27 7.71
C ALA A 10 4.88 -6.51 8.31
N ASP A 11 5.68 -6.32 9.35
CA ASP A 11 6.26 -7.46 10.04
C ASP A 11 5.19 -8.17 10.90
N PRO A 12 5.41 -9.45 11.28
CA PRO A 12 4.43 -10.22 12.03
C PRO A 12 4.07 -9.61 13.39
N GLU A 13 4.99 -8.97 14.06
CA GLU A 13 4.74 -8.33 15.36
C GLU A 13 3.77 -7.17 15.21
N LEU A 14 3.94 -6.35 14.18
CA LEU A 14 3.03 -5.25 13.90
C LEU A 14 1.64 -5.78 13.57
N ILE A 15 1.56 -6.80 12.72
CA ILE A 15 0.28 -7.41 12.35
C ILE A 15 -0.45 -7.92 13.58
N GLN A 16 0.23 -8.64 14.46
CA GLN A 16 -0.37 -9.16 15.68
C GLN A 16 -0.90 -8.03 16.58
N GLY A 17 -0.14 -6.96 16.70
CA GLY A 17 -0.55 -5.81 17.51
C GLY A 17 -1.80 -5.13 16.98
N LEU A 18 -1.90 -4.97 15.67
CA LEU A 18 -3.08 -4.37 15.04
C LEU A 18 -4.28 -5.30 15.06
N GLU A 19 -4.04 -6.60 14.88
CA GLU A 19 -5.07 -7.61 14.76
C GLU A 19 -5.91 -7.74 16.01
N LYS A 20 -5.33 -7.53 17.18
CA LYS A 20 -6.01 -7.62 18.48
C LYS A 20 -7.21 -6.68 18.58
N HIS A 21 -7.22 -5.61 17.84
CA HIS A 21 -8.26 -4.59 17.89
C HIS A 21 -9.11 -4.56 16.61
N SER A 22 -8.93 -5.55 15.75
CA SER A 22 -9.55 -5.61 14.42
C SER A 22 -10.69 -6.61 14.38
N ALA A 23 -11.59 -6.42 13.43
CA ALA A 23 -12.65 -7.37 13.10
C ALA A 23 -12.22 -8.24 11.93
N ASN A 24 -12.54 -9.52 11.97
CA ASN A 24 -12.21 -10.44 10.87
C ASN A 24 -13.20 -10.28 9.72
N ILE A 25 -12.67 -10.35 8.50
CA ILE A 25 -13.45 -10.30 7.27
C ILE A 25 -13.01 -11.45 6.37
N PHE A 26 -13.99 -12.17 5.84
CA PHE A 26 -13.74 -13.20 4.83
C PHE A 26 -14.46 -12.79 3.54
N CYS A 27 -13.73 -12.79 2.42
CA CYS A 27 -14.28 -12.50 1.11
C CYS A 27 -14.59 -13.81 0.40
N GLY A 28 -15.83 -14.25 0.47
CA GLY A 28 -16.28 -15.44 -0.28
C GLY A 28 -16.16 -15.19 -1.78
N ASP A 29 -16.63 -14.02 -2.21
CA ASP A 29 -16.43 -13.52 -3.56
C ASP A 29 -15.47 -12.34 -3.50
N GLU A 30 -15.17 -11.75 -4.64
CA GLU A 30 -14.36 -10.53 -4.72
C GLU A 30 -15.02 -9.42 -3.91
N CYS A 31 -14.22 -8.74 -3.08
CA CYS A 31 -14.70 -7.66 -2.20
C CYS A 31 -14.02 -6.35 -2.53
N VAL A 32 -14.79 -5.31 -2.79
CA VAL A 32 -14.24 -3.95 -2.85
C VAL A 32 -14.07 -3.47 -1.42
N LEU A 33 -12.84 -3.28 -0.99
CA LEU A 33 -12.52 -2.82 0.36
C LEU A 33 -12.75 -1.32 0.48
N PHE A 34 -12.23 -0.57 -0.47
CA PHE A 34 -12.41 0.88 -0.56
C PHE A 34 -12.08 1.34 -1.97
N ARG A 35 -12.54 2.54 -2.31
CA ARG A 35 -12.27 3.14 -3.61
C ARG A 35 -11.45 4.40 -3.46
N GLN A 36 -10.61 4.65 -4.44
CA GLN A 36 -9.85 5.89 -4.58
C GLN A 36 -10.81 7.08 -4.45
N GLY A 37 -10.45 8.04 -3.61
CA GLY A 37 -11.25 9.24 -3.39
C GLY A 37 -12.25 9.15 -2.26
N GLU A 38 -12.53 7.95 -1.73
CA GLU A 38 -13.43 7.80 -0.58
C GLU A 38 -12.75 8.23 0.71
N ALA A 39 -13.53 8.75 1.66
CA ALA A 39 -13.03 9.14 2.97
C ALA A 39 -12.50 7.92 3.72
N PRO A 40 -11.39 8.05 4.47
CA PRO A 40 -10.80 6.92 5.17
C PRO A 40 -11.67 6.47 6.35
N VAL A 41 -12.05 5.20 6.36
CA VAL A 41 -12.87 4.63 7.44
C VAL A 41 -12.07 3.68 8.34
N GLY A 42 -10.92 3.22 7.88
CA GLY A 42 -10.08 2.31 8.64
C GLY A 42 -8.98 1.70 7.80
N LEU A 43 -8.25 0.81 8.44
CA LEU A 43 -7.12 0.08 7.86
C LEU A 43 -7.54 -1.36 7.63
N TYR A 44 -7.17 -1.91 6.48
CA TYR A 44 -7.35 -3.33 6.21
C TYR A 44 -6.00 -4.03 6.27
N ILE A 45 -5.99 -5.19 6.89
CA ILE A 45 -4.80 -6.05 6.99
C ILE A 45 -5.10 -7.32 6.23
N LEU A 46 -4.35 -7.57 5.17
CA LEU A 46 -4.53 -8.78 4.37
C LEU A 46 -3.83 -9.94 5.06
N LYS A 47 -4.62 -10.89 5.56
CA LYS A 47 -4.11 -12.03 6.34
C LYS A 47 -3.73 -13.18 5.45
N SER A 48 -4.53 -13.46 4.44
CA SER A 48 -4.27 -14.49 3.45
C SER A 48 -4.97 -14.14 2.16
N GLY A 49 -4.50 -14.67 1.06
CA GLY A 49 -5.02 -14.34 -0.26
C GLY A 49 -4.28 -13.16 -0.87
N THR A 50 -4.94 -12.49 -1.78
CA THR A 50 -4.36 -11.37 -2.53
C THR A 50 -5.39 -10.26 -2.73
N ALA A 51 -4.90 -9.06 -3.04
CA ALA A 51 -5.76 -7.91 -3.35
C ALA A 51 -5.12 -7.11 -4.49
N THR A 52 -5.96 -6.58 -5.37
CA THR A 52 -5.50 -5.69 -6.44
C THR A 52 -5.65 -4.25 -5.97
N LEU A 53 -4.56 -3.48 -6.09
CA LEU A 53 -4.54 -2.06 -5.79
C LEU A 53 -4.37 -1.28 -7.08
N THR A 54 -5.29 -0.36 -7.35
CA THR A 54 -5.26 0.43 -8.57
C THR A 54 -5.38 1.91 -8.27
N MET A 55 -4.82 2.73 -9.15
CA MET A 55 -4.99 4.17 -9.13
C MET A 55 -5.28 4.65 -10.54
N THR A 56 -6.28 5.51 -10.69
CA THR A 56 -6.61 6.12 -11.97
C THR A 56 -6.28 7.61 -11.94
N SER A 57 -5.86 8.13 -13.08
CA SER A 57 -5.63 9.57 -13.25
C SER A 57 -6.98 10.30 -13.37
N PRO A 58 -6.97 11.65 -13.28
CA PRO A 58 -8.21 12.43 -13.43
C PRO A 58 -8.95 12.21 -14.74
N VAL A 59 -8.24 11.76 -15.79
CA VAL A 59 -8.86 11.45 -17.08
C VAL A 59 -9.31 10.00 -17.20
N GLY A 60 -9.21 9.22 -16.12
CA GLY A 60 -9.71 7.85 -16.09
C GLY A 60 -8.72 6.79 -16.54
N THR A 61 -7.46 7.17 -16.80
CA THR A 61 -6.43 6.20 -17.16
C THR A 61 -5.85 5.53 -15.93
N GLU A 62 -5.77 4.21 -15.93
CA GLU A 62 -5.16 3.48 -14.84
C GLU A 62 -3.64 3.67 -14.89
N VAL A 63 -3.08 4.26 -13.83
CA VAL A 63 -1.65 4.56 -13.75
C VAL A 63 -0.89 3.66 -12.77
N VAL A 64 -1.61 2.97 -11.90
CA VAL A 64 -1.04 1.99 -10.97
C VAL A 64 -1.93 0.77 -10.96
N SER A 65 -1.32 -0.41 -11.01
CA SER A 65 -2.00 -1.67 -10.79
C SER A 65 -0.99 -2.65 -10.21
N ILE A 66 -1.18 -3.03 -8.95
CA ILE A 66 -0.31 -3.99 -8.29
C ILE A 66 -1.12 -5.01 -7.53
N GLU A 67 -0.50 -6.16 -7.27
CA GLU A 67 -1.08 -7.24 -6.49
C GLU A 67 -0.46 -7.22 -5.10
N ALA A 68 -1.27 -6.99 -4.07
CA ALA A 68 -0.82 -7.02 -2.69
C ALA A 68 -0.92 -8.45 -2.15
N ASN A 69 0.06 -8.82 -1.34
CA ASN A 69 0.17 -10.16 -0.77
C ASN A 69 -0.13 -10.15 0.74
N ALA A 70 -0.24 -11.34 1.31
CA ALA A 70 -0.50 -11.49 2.74
C ALA A 70 0.53 -10.70 3.56
N GLY A 71 0.07 -10.07 4.62
CA GLY A 71 0.87 -9.18 5.47
C GLY A 71 0.77 -7.72 5.09
N SER A 72 0.09 -7.39 3.99
CA SER A 72 -0.03 -6.01 3.53
C SER A 72 -1.01 -5.20 4.36
N LEU A 73 -0.65 -3.95 4.64
CA LEU A 73 -1.53 -2.95 5.22
C LEU A 73 -2.11 -2.10 4.09
N LEU A 74 -3.43 -2.05 4.00
CA LEU A 74 -4.13 -1.37 2.90
C LEU A 74 -4.89 -0.16 3.42
N GLY A 75 -4.64 1.00 2.83
CA GLY A 75 -5.33 2.24 3.19
C GLY A 75 -4.59 3.13 4.18
N LEU A 76 -3.32 2.83 4.46
CA LEU A 76 -2.54 3.52 5.49
C LEU A 76 -2.33 5.02 5.23
N PRO A 77 -1.92 5.46 4.03
CA PRO A 77 -1.67 6.89 3.80
C PRO A 77 -2.90 7.76 4.03
N GLY A 78 -4.06 7.35 3.54
CA GLY A 78 -5.29 8.11 3.75
C GLY A 78 -5.69 8.18 5.20
N LEU A 79 -5.53 7.07 5.91
CA LEU A 79 -5.91 7.00 7.32
C LEU A 79 -5.02 7.89 8.19
N ILE A 80 -3.70 7.82 8.02
CA ILE A 80 -2.76 8.65 8.78
C ILE A 80 -2.89 10.11 8.44
N GLY A 81 -2.99 10.43 7.14
CA GLY A 81 -3.08 11.80 6.68
C GLY A 81 -4.45 12.44 6.82
N ASN A 82 -5.46 11.66 7.20
CA ASN A 82 -6.85 12.10 7.22
C ASN A 82 -7.27 12.67 5.86
N GLU A 83 -6.92 11.96 4.80
CA GLU A 83 -7.18 12.32 3.42
C GLU A 83 -7.88 11.17 2.72
N PRO A 84 -8.56 11.39 1.60
CA PRO A 84 -9.19 10.31 0.85
C PRO A 84 -8.18 9.21 0.49
N TYR A 85 -8.68 8.00 0.35
CA TYR A 85 -7.85 6.89 -0.12
C TYR A 85 -7.27 7.22 -1.49
N THR A 86 -6.00 6.91 -1.66
CA THR A 86 -5.27 7.18 -2.92
C THR A 86 -5.35 6.05 -3.91
N LEU A 87 -5.76 4.88 -3.46
CA LEU A 87 -5.88 3.68 -4.28
C LEU A 87 -7.26 3.07 -4.09
N THR A 88 -7.70 2.30 -5.08
CA THR A 88 -8.83 1.39 -4.94
C THR A 88 -8.26 0.03 -4.58
N ALA A 89 -8.83 -0.63 -3.56
CA ALA A 89 -8.40 -1.95 -3.12
C ALA A 89 -9.54 -2.96 -3.28
N ILE A 90 -9.27 -4.03 -4.00
CA ILE A 90 -10.22 -5.10 -4.24
C ILE A 90 -9.58 -6.42 -3.81
N ALA A 91 -10.15 -7.04 -2.78
CA ALA A 91 -9.67 -8.34 -2.31
C ALA A 91 -10.27 -9.46 -3.17
N HIS A 92 -9.45 -10.43 -3.53
CA HIS A 92 -9.89 -11.54 -4.36
C HIS A 92 -10.66 -12.58 -3.55
N ALA A 93 -11.47 -13.37 -4.23
CA ALA A 93 -12.25 -14.42 -3.60
C ALA A 93 -11.38 -15.35 -2.76
N GLY A 94 -11.83 -15.71 -1.57
CA GLY A 94 -11.11 -16.57 -0.65
C GLY A 94 -10.15 -15.83 0.27
N SER A 95 -9.98 -14.52 0.11
CA SER A 95 -9.07 -13.75 0.95
C SER A 95 -9.63 -13.56 2.36
N GLN A 96 -8.73 -13.56 3.33
CA GLN A 96 -9.05 -13.26 4.73
C GLN A 96 -8.35 -11.98 5.13
N LEU A 97 -9.11 -11.07 5.75
CA LEU A 97 -8.61 -9.77 6.16
C LEU A 97 -9.06 -9.47 7.59
N CYS A 98 -8.41 -8.44 8.16
CA CYS A 98 -8.90 -7.81 9.38
C CYS A 98 -9.17 -6.35 9.05
N PHE A 99 -10.20 -5.79 9.66
CA PHE A 99 -10.53 -4.39 9.55
C PHE A 99 -10.35 -3.71 10.89
N LEU A 100 -9.50 -2.68 10.92
CA LEU A 100 -9.26 -1.86 12.11
C LEU A 100 -9.90 -0.49 11.85
N ALA A 101 -10.98 -0.21 12.57
CA ALA A 101 -11.71 1.05 12.42
C ALA A 101 -10.81 2.24 12.77
N ARG A 102 -11.06 3.36 12.11
CA ARG A 102 -10.26 4.57 12.24
C ARG A 102 -10.08 5.03 13.69
N ASP A 103 -11.15 5.05 14.49
CA ASP A 103 -11.07 5.49 15.88
C ASP A 103 -10.20 4.56 16.72
N LYS A 104 -10.30 3.26 16.49
CA LYS A 104 -9.46 2.28 17.20
C LYS A 104 -8.00 2.40 16.77
N PHE A 105 -7.77 2.65 15.49
CA PHE A 105 -6.42 2.87 14.98
C PHE A 105 -5.79 4.09 15.65
N THR A 106 -6.51 5.20 15.69
CA THR A 106 -6.02 6.45 16.31
C THR A 106 -5.71 6.24 17.79
N ALA A 107 -6.61 5.58 18.52
CA ALA A 107 -6.41 5.29 19.93
C ALA A 107 -5.19 4.40 20.14
N LEU A 108 -5.00 3.40 19.31
CA LEU A 108 -3.87 2.48 19.40
C LEU A 108 -2.55 3.20 19.13
N MET A 109 -2.51 4.06 18.11
CA MET A 109 -1.30 4.83 17.81
C MET A 109 -0.93 5.78 18.96
N SER A 110 -1.93 6.36 19.62
CA SER A 110 -1.71 7.26 20.75
C SER A 110 -1.23 6.51 21.99
N SER A 111 -1.67 5.29 22.20
CA SER A 111 -1.39 4.52 23.41
C SER A 111 -0.17 3.63 23.31
N ASN A 112 0.32 3.34 22.11
CA ASN A 112 1.43 2.43 21.91
C ASN A 112 2.45 3.03 20.94
N PRO A 113 3.41 3.83 21.44
CA PRO A 113 4.39 4.49 20.59
C PRO A 113 5.28 3.54 19.78
N SER A 114 5.59 2.38 20.31
CA SER A 114 6.40 1.39 19.61
C SER A 114 5.68 0.88 18.36
N LEU A 115 4.38 0.60 18.50
CA LEU A 115 3.55 0.16 17.39
C LEU A 115 3.37 1.27 16.37
N ALA A 116 3.17 2.50 16.85
CA ALA A 116 3.06 3.67 15.98
C ALA A 116 4.31 3.87 15.13
N LEU A 117 5.49 3.68 15.70
CA LEU A 117 6.74 3.79 14.95
C LEU A 117 6.81 2.73 13.85
N LYS A 118 6.40 1.51 14.13
CA LYS A 118 6.38 0.44 13.13
C LYS A 118 5.43 0.75 11.98
N VAL A 119 4.28 1.32 12.28
CA VAL A 119 3.32 1.78 11.26
C VAL A 119 3.95 2.87 10.38
N LEU A 120 4.64 3.83 10.98
CA LEU A 120 5.32 4.87 10.23
C LEU A 120 6.42 4.32 9.32
N GLN A 121 7.09 3.24 9.74
CA GLN A 121 8.09 2.59 8.90
C GLN A 121 7.48 1.96 7.65
N VAL A 122 6.29 1.37 7.77
CA VAL A 122 5.57 0.86 6.59
C VAL A 122 5.18 2.02 5.68
N LEU A 123 4.66 3.10 6.24
CA LEU A 123 4.30 4.28 5.46
C LEU A 123 5.52 4.86 4.72
N ALA A 124 6.66 4.92 5.40
CA ALA A 124 7.89 5.39 4.77
C ALA A 124 8.33 4.49 3.61
N ALA A 125 8.13 3.18 3.73
CA ALA A 125 8.43 2.25 2.65
C ALA A 125 7.52 2.47 1.43
N GLU A 126 6.24 2.74 1.66
CA GLU A 126 5.31 3.07 0.58
C GLU A 126 5.73 4.35 -0.14
N VAL A 127 6.13 5.37 0.62
CA VAL A 127 6.60 6.64 0.05
C VAL A 127 7.87 6.42 -0.78
N ARG A 128 8.82 5.63 -0.28
CA ARG A 128 10.05 5.32 -1.03
C ARG A 128 9.73 4.58 -2.32
N SER A 129 8.80 3.62 -2.27
CA SER A 129 8.36 2.89 -3.46
C SER A 129 7.78 3.83 -4.51
N ALA A 130 6.93 4.76 -4.09
CA ALA A 130 6.32 5.74 -4.99
C ALA A 130 7.37 6.64 -5.62
N ARG A 131 8.33 7.13 -4.82
CA ARG A 131 9.42 7.97 -5.32
C ARG A 131 10.30 7.23 -6.32
N SER A 132 10.63 5.99 -6.03
CA SER A 132 11.41 5.16 -6.94
C SER A 132 10.69 4.93 -8.26
N ALA A 133 9.38 4.69 -8.21
CA ALA A 133 8.57 4.51 -9.40
C ALA A 133 8.55 5.78 -10.26
N ILE A 134 8.46 6.95 -9.65
CA ILE A 134 8.50 8.23 -10.35
C ILE A 134 9.85 8.41 -11.03
N LEU A 135 10.93 8.15 -10.32
CA LEU A 135 12.29 8.28 -10.88
C LEU A 135 12.51 7.33 -12.06
N GLN A 136 12.03 6.11 -11.96
CA GLN A 136 12.14 5.15 -13.05
C GLN A 136 11.32 5.58 -14.27
N ARG A 137 10.14 6.14 -14.02
CA ARG A 137 9.26 6.60 -15.08
C ARG A 137 9.89 7.75 -15.88
N ASP A 138 10.58 8.65 -15.19
CA ASP A 138 11.20 9.83 -15.80
C ASP A 138 12.63 9.58 -16.27
N ALA A 139 13.17 8.39 -15.96
CA ALA A 139 14.52 8.05 -16.39
C ALA A 139 14.58 7.90 -17.92
N PRO A 140 15.65 8.34 -18.56
CA PRO A 140 15.80 8.09 -20.00
C PRO A 140 15.91 6.60 -20.25
N PRO A 141 15.49 6.11 -21.43
CA PRO A 141 15.60 4.70 -21.75
C PRO A 141 17.06 4.26 -21.73
N PRO A 142 17.32 2.99 -21.39
CA PRO A 142 18.69 2.47 -21.37
C PRO A 142 19.35 2.66 -22.72
N ARG A 143 20.60 3.08 -22.72
CA ARG A 143 21.36 3.20 -23.94
C ARG A 143 21.93 1.86 -24.33
N ARG A 144 22.08 1.66 -25.63
CA ARG A 144 22.80 0.51 -26.13
C ARG A 144 24.25 0.63 -25.71
N ARG A 145 24.90 -0.49 -25.54
CA ARG A 145 26.29 -0.50 -25.15
C ARG A 145 27.16 0.33 -26.09
N SER A 146 26.93 0.27 -27.35
CA SER A 146 27.69 1.04 -28.33
C SER A 146 27.56 2.55 -28.14
N GLN A 147 26.46 2.99 -27.53
CA GLN A 147 26.27 4.41 -27.25
C GLN A 147 26.99 4.85 -26.00
N LEU A 148 27.47 3.91 -25.24
CA LEU A 148 28.23 4.22 -24.04
C LEU A 148 29.69 4.43 -24.31
N THR A 149 30.04 4.31 -25.51
CA THR A 149 31.40 4.48 -25.82
C THR A 149 31.86 5.79 -25.51
N PRO A 150 32.72 5.94 -25.24
CA PRO A 150 33.02 6.96 -24.82
C PRO A 150 33.62 7.72 -25.07
N ALA A 151 33.55 7.94 -25.29
CA ALA A 151 33.97 8.69 -25.55
C ALA A 151 34.37 9.34 -24.62
N ARG A 152 34.56 9.23 -24.13
CA ARG A 152 34.70 9.71 -23.27
C ARG A 152 35.55 9.59 -22.74
N HIS A 153 35.99 9.68 -22.88
CA HIS A 153 36.69 9.66 -22.26
C HIS A 153 37.52 9.58 -22.73
N PRO A 154 37.73 9.96 -23.00
CA PRO A 154 38.73 10.03 -23.22
C PRO A 154 38.86 10.54 -23.11
#